data_9ea2764c6405cc4aeca2b8a6e44e3c7e
#
_entry.id   9ea2764c6405cc4aeca2b8a6e44e3c7e
#
_cell.length_a   1.000
_cell.length_b   1.000
_cell.length_c   1.000
_cell.angle_alpha   90.00
_cell.angle_beta   90.00
_cell.angle_gamma   90.00
#
_symmetry.space_group_name_H-M   'P 1'
#
loop_
_entity.id
_entity.type
_entity.pdbx_description
1 polymer ?
#
loop_
_entity_poly.entity_id
_entity_poly.type
_entity_poly.pdbx_seq_one_letter_code
_entity_poly.pdbx_strand_id
1 'polypeptide(L)'
;MRIGIPREIVPGENRVAATPTTVAAIRKLGYDIAVEHHAGDNASLPDDAYEKAGATLTDSTTVWGSDIVLAVNEPSDEQIGLMQRGAILVTFLNPRQDLELTQKLQAAGITGMSMDLSLIHI
;
A
#
# COMPACT_ATOMS: atom_id res chain seq x y z
N MET A 1 -10.43 11.16 2.46
CA MET A 1 -9.73 9.93 2.87
C MET A 1 -8.58 9.67 1.90
N ARG A 2 -7.42 9.40 2.44
CA ARG A 2 -6.20 9.22 1.64
C ARG A 2 -5.79 7.77 1.62
N ILE A 3 -5.47 7.26 0.42
CA ILE A 3 -4.93 5.93 0.22
C ILE A 3 -3.44 6.05 -0.09
N GLY A 4 -2.61 5.33 0.66
CA GLY A 4 -1.18 5.32 0.48
C GLY A 4 -0.70 4.07 -0.24
N ILE A 5 0.23 4.24 -1.19
CA ILE A 5 0.83 3.14 -1.95
C ILE A 5 2.33 3.22 -1.74
N PRO A 6 2.91 2.37 -0.87
CA PRO A 6 4.31 2.43 -0.55
C PRO A 6 5.19 1.73 -1.60
N ARG A 7 6.47 2.07 -1.57
CA ARG A 7 7.49 1.34 -2.28
C ARG A 7 7.74 0.02 -1.53
N GLU A 8 7.72 -1.09 -2.26
CA GLU A 8 8.01 -2.39 -1.67
C GLU A 8 9.51 -2.51 -1.37
N ILE A 9 9.83 -2.95 -0.17
CA ILE A 9 11.23 -3.03 0.29
C ILE A 9 11.76 -4.46 0.37
N VAL A 10 10.93 -5.46 0.12
CA VAL A 10 11.37 -6.86 0.13
C VAL A 10 12.30 -7.10 -1.06
N PRO A 11 13.53 -7.62 -0.83
CA PRO A 11 14.46 -7.87 -1.92
C PRO A 11 13.86 -8.77 -3.00
N GLY A 12 14.00 -8.36 -4.26
CA GLY A 12 13.45 -9.10 -5.39
C GLY A 12 12.00 -8.81 -5.70
N GLU A 13 11.32 -7.98 -4.92
CA GLU A 13 9.93 -7.62 -5.22
C GLU A 13 9.88 -6.54 -6.30
N ASN A 14 9.25 -6.88 -7.42
CA ASN A 14 9.11 -5.95 -8.55
C ASN A 14 7.69 -5.40 -8.66
N ARG A 15 6.74 -5.93 -7.88
CA ARG A 15 5.34 -5.51 -7.96
C ARG A 15 5.09 -4.28 -7.10
N VAL A 16 4.06 -3.55 -7.48
CA VAL A 16 3.52 -2.44 -6.70
C VAL A 16 2.02 -2.65 -6.53
N ALA A 17 1.46 -2.19 -5.44
CA ALA A 17 0.07 -2.49 -5.09
C ALA A 17 -0.96 -1.85 -6.04
N ALA A 18 -0.61 -0.79 -6.74
CA ALA A 18 -1.50 -0.14 -7.69
C ALA A 18 -0.73 0.40 -8.88
N THR A 19 -1.32 0.28 -10.07
CA THR A 19 -0.79 0.85 -11.30
C THR A 19 -1.36 2.25 -11.50
N PRO A 20 -0.80 3.08 -12.40
CA PRO A 20 -1.40 4.36 -12.74
C PRO A 20 -2.86 4.25 -13.18
N THR A 21 -3.22 3.20 -13.92
CA THR A 21 -4.61 2.95 -14.32
C THR A 21 -5.52 2.76 -13.11
N THR A 22 -5.08 1.96 -12.15
CA THR A 22 -5.83 1.74 -10.89
C THR A 22 -5.94 3.03 -10.09
N VAL A 23 -4.87 3.81 -10.02
CA VAL A 23 -4.88 5.10 -9.33
C VAL A 23 -5.94 6.04 -9.93
N ALA A 24 -5.98 6.14 -11.26
CA ALA A 24 -6.96 6.98 -11.94
C ALA A 24 -8.39 6.54 -11.62
N ALA A 25 -8.63 5.22 -11.58
CA ALA A 25 -9.95 4.67 -11.26
C ALA A 25 -10.37 5.01 -9.82
N ILE A 26 -9.44 4.88 -8.87
CA ILE A 26 -9.71 5.18 -7.45
C ILE A 26 -9.94 6.68 -7.25
N ARG A 27 -9.19 7.53 -7.96
CA ARG A 27 -9.38 8.99 -7.90
C ARG A 27 -10.79 9.39 -8.32
N LYS A 28 -11.35 8.72 -9.32
CA LYS A 28 -12.72 8.99 -9.77
C LYS A 28 -13.76 8.70 -8.70
N LEU A 29 -13.42 7.86 -7.72
CA LEU A 29 -14.29 7.54 -6.59
C LEU A 29 -14.22 8.60 -5.50
N GLY A 30 -13.33 9.58 -5.60
CA GLY A 30 -13.26 10.68 -4.67
C GLY A 30 -12.15 10.55 -3.61
N TYR A 31 -11.26 9.56 -3.73
CA TYR A 31 -10.16 9.39 -2.79
C TYR A 31 -8.91 10.15 -3.25
N ASP A 32 -8.16 10.66 -2.28
CA ASP A 32 -6.82 11.18 -2.54
C ASP A 32 -5.83 10.02 -2.48
N ILE A 33 -4.83 10.04 -3.36
CA ILE A 33 -3.84 8.96 -3.42
C ILE A 33 -2.44 9.53 -3.28
N ALA A 34 -1.69 8.98 -2.32
CA ALA A 34 -0.28 9.29 -2.10
C ALA A 34 0.54 8.07 -2.51
N VAL A 35 1.50 8.25 -3.41
CA VAL A 35 2.40 7.19 -3.87
C VAL A 35 3.81 7.54 -3.44
N GLU A 36 4.51 6.59 -2.87
CA GLU A 36 5.90 6.81 -2.47
C GLU A 36 6.77 6.95 -3.72
N HIS A 37 7.75 7.87 -3.67
CA HIS A 37 8.71 8.04 -4.77
C HIS A 37 9.33 6.70 -5.12
N HIS A 38 9.43 6.42 -6.41
CA HIS A 38 10.03 5.21 -6.98
C HIS A 38 9.26 3.93 -6.70
N ALA A 39 8.02 4.00 -6.22
CA ALA A 39 7.22 2.81 -5.89
C ALA A 39 7.04 1.87 -7.08
N GLY A 40 6.89 2.41 -8.29
CA GLY A 40 6.67 1.61 -9.49
C GLY A 40 7.92 1.35 -10.33
N ASP A 41 9.10 1.80 -9.91
CA ASP A 41 10.31 1.72 -10.74
C ASP A 41 10.63 0.29 -11.20
N ASN A 42 10.54 -0.68 -10.27
CA ASN A 42 10.84 -2.08 -10.58
C ASN A 42 9.77 -2.75 -11.45
N ALA A 43 8.60 -2.14 -11.56
CA ALA A 43 7.52 -2.62 -12.43
C ALA A 43 7.48 -1.84 -13.75
N SER A 44 8.49 -1.04 -14.04
CA SER A 44 8.57 -0.15 -15.22
C SER A 44 7.47 0.90 -15.25
N LEU A 45 7.02 1.34 -14.08
CA LEU A 45 5.99 2.38 -13.92
C LEU A 45 6.65 3.61 -13.29
N PRO A 46 7.00 4.63 -14.09
CA PRO A 46 7.70 5.79 -13.56
C PRO A 46 6.79 6.69 -12.71
N ASP A 47 7.40 7.49 -11.84
CA ASP A 47 6.67 8.43 -10.99
C ASP A 47 5.77 9.37 -11.80
N ASP A 48 6.23 9.82 -12.97
CA ASP A 48 5.46 10.70 -13.83
C ASP A 48 4.11 10.10 -14.22
N ALA A 49 4.05 8.79 -14.45
CA ALA A 49 2.82 8.11 -14.82
C ALA A 49 1.80 8.16 -13.67
N TYR A 50 2.26 8.01 -12.44
CA TYR A 50 1.40 8.12 -11.27
C TYR A 50 0.89 9.54 -11.08
N GLU A 51 1.76 10.51 -11.28
CA GLU A 51 1.41 11.92 -11.17
C GLU A 51 0.34 12.31 -12.20
N LYS A 52 0.50 11.85 -13.43
CA LYS A 52 -0.51 12.07 -14.48
C LYS A 52 -1.84 11.41 -14.18
N ALA A 53 -1.82 10.33 -13.43
CA ALA A 53 -3.05 9.63 -13.03
C ALA A 53 -3.77 10.31 -11.86
N GLY A 54 -3.15 11.33 -11.26
CA GLY A 54 -3.77 12.10 -10.18
C GLY A 54 -3.23 11.79 -8.79
N ALA A 55 -2.15 11.02 -8.70
CA ALA A 55 -1.52 10.74 -7.41
C ALA A 55 -0.56 11.86 -7.01
N THR A 56 -0.34 12.00 -5.71
CA THR A 56 0.70 12.86 -5.15
C THR A 56 1.89 11.99 -4.80
N LEU A 57 3.05 12.31 -5.33
CA LEU A 57 4.28 11.59 -4.97
C LEU A 57 4.84 12.18 -3.70
N THR A 58 5.19 11.33 -2.75
CA THR A 58 5.62 11.78 -1.44
C THR A 58 6.57 10.77 -0.78
N ASP A 59 6.87 10.96 0.49
CA ASP A 59 7.79 10.11 1.23
C ASP A 59 7.07 8.94 1.92
N SER A 60 7.87 8.02 2.44
CA SER A 60 7.39 6.83 3.12
C SER A 60 6.52 7.17 4.34
N THR A 61 6.91 8.16 5.13
CA THR A 61 6.20 8.55 6.34
C THR A 61 4.78 8.99 6.01
N THR A 62 4.59 9.80 4.98
CA THR A 62 3.28 10.28 4.56
C THR A 62 2.43 9.14 4.01
N VAL A 63 3.02 8.27 3.19
CA VAL A 63 2.32 7.13 2.61
C VAL A 63 1.82 6.18 3.69
N TRP A 64 2.70 5.78 4.60
CA TRP A 64 2.32 4.86 5.69
C TRP A 64 1.38 5.52 6.71
N GLY A 65 1.38 6.83 6.82
CA GLY A 65 0.46 7.58 7.67
C GLY A 65 -0.92 7.82 7.05
N SER A 66 -1.22 7.24 5.90
CA SER A 66 -2.51 7.40 5.22
C SER A 66 -3.63 6.63 5.92
N ASP A 67 -4.87 6.95 5.58
CA ASP A 67 -6.04 6.27 6.18
C ASP A 67 -6.13 4.82 5.77
N ILE A 68 -5.78 4.52 4.53
CA ILE A 68 -5.73 3.17 3.99
C ILE A 68 -4.38 3.00 3.30
N VAL A 69 -3.69 1.91 3.58
CA VAL A 69 -2.42 1.58 2.90
C VAL A 69 -2.61 0.31 2.11
N LEU A 70 -2.27 0.37 0.82
CA LEU A 70 -2.28 -0.79 -0.08
C LEU A 70 -0.84 -1.23 -0.30
N ALA A 71 -0.50 -2.44 0.11
CA ALA A 71 0.86 -2.97 -0.03
C ALA A 71 0.81 -4.39 -0.60
N VAL A 72 1.87 -4.79 -1.31
CA VAL A 72 1.97 -6.16 -1.82
C VAL A 72 2.41 -7.09 -0.71
N ASN A 73 3.46 -6.72 0.02
CA ASN A 73 4.04 -7.53 1.08
C ASN A 73 3.69 -7.01 2.47
N GLU A 74 3.95 -7.84 3.47
CA GLU A 74 3.75 -7.46 4.86
C GLU A 74 4.64 -6.27 5.23
N PRO A 75 4.14 -5.32 6.04
CA PRO A 75 4.95 -4.21 6.49
C PRO A 75 5.98 -4.65 7.53
N SER A 76 7.09 -3.93 7.59
CA SER A 76 8.06 -4.08 8.66
C SER A 76 7.52 -3.43 9.95
N ASP A 77 8.17 -3.72 11.09
CA ASP A 77 7.80 -3.11 12.36
C ASP A 77 7.88 -1.58 12.29
N GLU A 78 8.90 -1.08 11.61
CA GLU A 78 9.10 0.34 11.40
C GLU A 78 7.95 0.96 10.61
N GLN A 79 7.51 0.28 9.56
CA GLN A 79 6.39 0.74 8.75
C GLN A 79 5.08 0.74 9.53
N ILE A 80 4.83 -0.29 10.33
CA ILE A 80 3.66 -0.35 11.20
C ILE A 80 3.67 0.84 12.18
N GLY A 81 4.84 1.19 12.69
CA GLY A 81 4.99 2.34 13.59
C GLY A 81 4.65 3.69 12.94
N LEU A 82 4.68 3.78 11.62
CA LEU A 82 4.31 4.99 10.89
C LEU A 82 2.81 5.10 10.65
N MET A 83 2.07 4.00 10.80
CA MET A 83 0.64 3.97 10.54
C MET A 83 -0.15 4.62 11.67
N GLN A 84 -1.23 5.30 11.31
CA GLN A 84 -2.08 5.92 12.31
C GLN A 84 -3.06 4.89 12.90
N ARG A 85 -3.42 5.12 14.16
CA ARG A 85 -4.42 4.31 14.83
C ARG A 85 -5.76 4.45 14.11
N GLY A 86 -6.41 3.32 13.84
CA GLY A 86 -7.65 3.31 13.08
C GLY A 86 -7.46 3.13 11.58
N ALA A 87 -6.21 3.07 11.10
CA ALA A 87 -5.93 2.86 9.68
C ALA A 87 -6.28 1.44 9.24
N ILE A 88 -6.44 1.28 7.93
CA ILE A 88 -6.68 -0.02 7.31
C ILE A 88 -5.47 -0.37 6.45
N LEU A 89 -4.93 -1.57 6.65
CA LEU A 89 -3.86 -2.10 5.82
C LEU A 89 -4.43 -3.22 4.94
N VAL A 90 -4.26 -3.09 3.62
CA VAL A 90 -4.64 -4.13 2.67
C VAL A 90 -3.36 -4.69 2.05
N THR A 91 -3.13 -5.99 2.18
CA THR A 91 -2.01 -6.66 1.53
C THR A 91 -2.53 -7.62 0.47
N PHE A 92 -1.78 -7.75 -0.63
CA PHE A 92 -2.18 -8.61 -1.74
C PHE A 92 -1.57 -10.01 -1.68
N LEU A 93 -0.59 -10.21 -0.82
CA LEU A 93 -0.06 -11.54 -0.53
C LEU A 93 -0.62 -12.02 0.78
N ASN A 94 -1.11 -13.27 0.79
CA ASN A 94 -1.58 -13.88 2.02
C ASN A 94 -0.38 -14.10 2.95
N PRO A 95 -0.33 -13.46 4.12
CA PRO A 95 0.80 -13.58 5.04
C PRO A 95 0.81 -14.89 5.83
N ARG A 96 0.22 -15.97 5.33
CA ARG A 96 0.24 -17.29 5.98
C ARG A 96 -0.18 -17.27 7.45
N GLN A 97 -1.22 -16.50 7.78
CA GLN A 97 -1.74 -16.45 9.15
C GLN A 97 -0.66 -16.16 10.18
N ASP A 98 0.18 -15.18 9.92
CA ASP A 98 1.19 -14.76 10.88
C ASP A 98 0.51 -14.14 12.09
N LEU A 99 0.40 -14.91 13.17
CA LEU A 99 -0.21 -14.44 14.42
C LEU A 99 0.54 -13.26 15.01
N GLU A 100 1.86 -13.24 14.85
CA GLU A 100 2.69 -12.15 15.34
C GLU A 100 2.34 -10.84 14.65
N LEU A 101 2.19 -10.87 13.33
CA LEU A 101 1.79 -9.70 12.56
C LEU A 101 0.38 -9.24 12.98
N THR A 102 -0.55 -10.17 13.09
CA THR A 102 -1.91 -9.86 13.53
C THR A 102 -1.93 -9.17 14.88
N GLN A 103 -1.14 -9.68 15.84
CA GLN A 103 -1.04 -9.10 17.17
C GLN A 103 -0.43 -7.70 17.13
N LYS A 104 0.59 -7.48 16.30
CA LYS A 104 1.21 -6.17 16.14
C LYS A 104 0.22 -5.15 15.57
N LEU A 105 -0.56 -5.54 14.58
CA LEU A 105 -1.56 -4.66 13.98
C LEU A 105 -2.66 -4.33 15.00
N GLN A 106 -3.13 -5.31 15.75
CA GLN A 106 -4.14 -5.08 16.78
C GLN A 106 -3.63 -4.13 17.87
N ALA A 107 -2.39 -4.32 18.31
CA ALA A 107 -1.79 -3.44 19.32
C ALA A 107 -1.65 -2.00 18.82
N ALA A 108 -1.41 -1.83 17.53
CA ALA A 108 -1.31 -0.50 16.92
C ALA A 108 -2.68 0.09 16.55
N GLY A 109 -3.77 -0.65 16.73
CA GLY A 109 -5.11 -0.20 16.39
C GLY A 109 -5.39 -0.18 14.88
N ILE A 110 -4.73 -1.05 14.14
CA ILE A 110 -4.82 -1.13 12.67
C ILE A 110 -5.64 -2.35 12.28
N THR A 111 -6.55 -2.19 11.33
CA THR A 111 -7.30 -3.30 10.75
C THR A 111 -6.54 -3.85 9.55
N GLY A 112 -6.13 -5.10 9.62
CA GLY A 112 -5.44 -5.77 8.52
C GLY A 112 -6.41 -6.58 7.68
N MET A 113 -6.29 -6.44 6.35
CA MET A 113 -7.05 -7.25 5.38
C MET A 113 -6.07 -7.84 4.38
N SER A 114 -6.27 -9.11 4.05
CA SER A 114 -5.42 -9.79 3.08
C SER A 114 -6.26 -10.21 1.89
N MET A 115 -5.78 -9.91 0.69
CA MET A 115 -6.42 -10.34 -0.55
C MET A 115 -5.58 -11.44 -1.17
N ASP A 116 -6.15 -12.63 -1.26
CA ASP A 116 -5.50 -13.74 -1.93
C ASP A 116 -5.54 -13.47 -3.44
N LEU A 117 -4.37 -13.47 -4.08
CA LEU A 117 -4.27 -13.24 -5.51
C LEU A 117 -5.07 -14.25 -6.32
N SER A 118 -5.28 -15.44 -5.79
CA SER A 118 -6.11 -16.46 -6.48
C SER A 118 -7.56 -16.04 -6.62
N LEU A 119 -8.05 -15.13 -5.77
CA LEU A 119 -9.42 -14.64 -5.83
C LEU A 119 -9.61 -13.56 -6.91
N ILE A 120 -8.53 -13.03 -7.44
CA ILE A 120 -8.58 -11.95 -8.43
C ILE A 120 -8.75 -12.50 -9.84
N HIS A 121 -8.58 -13.80 -10.01
CA HIS A 121 -8.64 -14.47 -11.32
C HIS A 121 -10.02 -15.00 -11.68
N ILE A 122 -10.99 -14.55 -11.02
CA ILE A 122 -12.37 -15.01 -11.29
C ILE A 122 -12.95 -14.28 -12.50
#